data_f701ea29c459c162f8dfd9516bdb700c
#
_entry.id   f701ea29c459c162f8dfd9516bdb700c
#
_cell.length_a   1.000
_cell.length_b   1.000
_cell.length_c   1.000
_cell.angle_alpha   90.00
_cell.angle_beta   90.00
_cell.angle_gamma   90.00
#
_symmetry.space_group_name_H-M   'P 1'
#
loop_
_entity.id
_entity.type
_entity.pdbx_description
1 polymer ?
#
loop_
_entity_poly.entity_id
_entity_poly.type
_entity_poly.pdbx_seq_one_letter_code
_entity_poly.pdbx_strand_id
1 'polypeptide(L)'
;FILAVIPPFSQQPVHMAAGAVEGAALAIWPILLVITAAIFTYNLVVHTKAMDTIKTMLSSVTSDMRVLALLLAWGFGDFMEGMAGFGTAVAIPAAMMVAVGFNPLKSIVACLVANAVPTTFGSIAIPTTTLASLTGIDPVQLGTFISAQLFILNTITPLFIVAIIGGGVKALKGVLTVTILSGLALSVPELIINKFIGPELSVLASSIIIMTVIVVSAKFMPTNDPDYEIKAEVRGITGGEGVIAAMPFILIFVFLLLASKLVPAIYGPLSSIKTTVIIDEAIGAKHTFVWIATPGIMIFLAAFVGGAIQKASFGEMLGVLGKTLRGLAFTYITIIAVVVTAKLMTYSGMTRNIAEALVGATGSMYPLFAPLVGALGAFITGSGTNTNVLFGPLQVAAANSLIPGDTGLQMWLAGINSGAAGIGKMFSPQSIAIAIGAVVPALNAYIENNKIEEKTALALRSTIRPNVIMSSVFKYFVIFIIIDGLISFLAQGTITSLIK
;
A
#
# COMPACT_ATOMS: atom_id res chain seq x y z
N PHE A 1 -12.62 -24.96 6.98
CA PHE A 1 -13.88 -25.44 7.54
C PHE A 1 -13.74 -26.86 8.13
N ILE A 2 -13.35 -27.87 7.34
CA ILE A 2 -13.24 -29.26 7.79
C ILE A 2 -12.37 -29.38 9.03
N LEU A 3 -11.17 -28.81 9.03
CA LEU A 3 -10.26 -28.83 10.19
C LEU A 3 -10.89 -28.22 11.47
N ALA A 4 -11.77 -27.23 11.32
CA ALA A 4 -12.42 -26.59 12.47
C ALA A 4 -13.48 -27.51 13.14
N VAL A 5 -14.11 -28.40 12.39
CA VAL A 5 -15.20 -29.26 12.89
C VAL A 5 -14.75 -30.66 13.31
N ILE A 6 -13.53 -31.07 12.98
CA ILE A 6 -12.92 -32.33 13.42
C ILE A 6 -11.96 -32.12 14.60
N PRO A 7 -11.61 -33.17 15.38
CA PRO A 7 -10.58 -33.08 16.41
C PRO A 7 -9.24 -32.52 15.87
N PRO A 8 -8.51 -31.70 16.64
CA PRO A 8 -8.76 -31.36 18.05
C PRO A 8 -9.74 -30.20 18.29
N PHE A 9 -10.21 -29.49 17.24
CA PHE A 9 -11.01 -28.28 17.38
C PHE A 9 -12.50 -28.58 17.65
N SER A 10 -13.07 -29.56 16.97
CA SER A 10 -14.44 -30.11 17.23
C SER A 10 -15.56 -29.06 17.35
N GLN A 11 -15.47 -27.98 16.56
CA GLN A 11 -16.48 -26.93 16.56
C GLN A 11 -17.78 -27.37 15.88
N GLN A 12 -18.91 -26.82 16.32
CA GLN A 12 -20.20 -27.12 15.70
C GLN A 12 -20.25 -26.59 14.26
N PRO A 13 -20.65 -27.39 13.26
CA PRO A 13 -20.69 -26.96 11.85
C PRO A 13 -21.55 -25.72 11.61
N VAL A 14 -22.65 -25.55 12.34
CA VAL A 14 -23.55 -24.39 12.21
C VAL A 14 -22.84 -23.09 12.59
N HIS A 15 -22.08 -23.06 13.68
CA HIS A 15 -21.31 -21.89 14.10
C HIS A 15 -20.17 -21.58 13.12
N MET A 16 -19.53 -22.61 12.57
CA MET A 16 -18.51 -22.41 11.54
C MET A 16 -19.12 -21.88 10.23
N ALA A 17 -20.31 -22.31 9.85
CA ALA A 17 -21.03 -21.76 8.71
C ALA A 17 -21.39 -20.28 8.93
N ALA A 18 -21.85 -19.92 10.15
CA ALA A 18 -22.13 -18.53 10.52
C ALA A 18 -20.86 -17.65 10.46
N GLY A 19 -19.72 -18.15 10.94
CA GLY A 19 -18.42 -17.46 10.83
C GLY A 19 -17.99 -17.28 9.37
N ALA A 20 -18.28 -18.24 8.50
CA ALA A 20 -18.03 -18.11 7.06
C ALA A 20 -18.91 -17.03 6.42
N VAL A 21 -20.19 -16.95 6.80
CA VAL A 21 -21.12 -15.89 6.32
C VAL A 21 -20.67 -14.53 6.78
N GLU A 22 -20.26 -14.38 8.06
CA GLU A 22 -19.69 -13.11 8.56
C GLU A 22 -18.44 -12.72 7.78
N GLY A 23 -17.52 -13.67 7.53
CA GLY A 23 -16.31 -13.43 6.75
C GLY A 23 -16.62 -12.98 5.33
N ALA A 24 -17.59 -13.59 4.67
CA ALA A 24 -18.05 -13.19 3.34
C ALA A 24 -18.70 -11.79 3.34
N ALA A 25 -19.54 -11.47 4.33
CA ALA A 25 -20.14 -10.16 4.49
C ALA A 25 -19.09 -9.06 4.67
N LEU A 26 -18.11 -9.28 5.56
CA LEU A 26 -16.98 -8.37 5.77
C LEU A 26 -16.13 -8.20 4.50
N ALA A 27 -15.90 -9.26 3.74
CA ALA A 27 -15.17 -9.19 2.48
C ALA A 27 -15.89 -8.33 1.45
N ILE A 28 -17.21 -8.52 1.29
CA ILE A 28 -18.02 -7.78 0.31
C ILE A 28 -18.17 -6.32 0.72
N TRP A 29 -18.45 -6.05 1.99
CA TRP A 29 -18.68 -4.72 2.52
C TRP A 29 -17.92 -4.50 3.85
N PRO A 30 -16.91 -3.60 3.92
CA PRO A 30 -16.56 -2.57 2.93
C PRO A 30 -15.41 -2.96 1.96
N ILE A 31 -14.70 -4.09 2.17
CA ILE A 31 -13.37 -4.34 1.57
C ILE A 31 -13.44 -4.30 0.03
N LEU A 32 -14.24 -5.19 -0.58
CA LEU A 32 -14.36 -5.27 -2.05
C LEU A 32 -14.98 -4.02 -2.66
N LEU A 33 -15.83 -3.31 -1.93
CA LEU A 33 -16.41 -2.04 -2.37
C LEU A 33 -15.32 -0.99 -2.58
N VAL A 34 -14.42 -0.81 -1.60
CA VAL A 34 -13.31 0.16 -1.68
C VAL A 34 -12.32 -0.24 -2.77
N ILE A 35 -11.95 -1.53 -2.86
CA ILE A 35 -11.09 -2.05 -3.92
C ILE A 35 -11.64 -1.73 -5.30
N THR A 36 -12.94 -2.00 -5.49
CA THR A 36 -13.61 -1.76 -6.77
C THR A 36 -13.61 -0.27 -7.12
N ALA A 37 -13.96 0.58 -6.16
CA ALA A 37 -14.01 2.02 -6.37
C ALA A 37 -12.64 2.62 -6.71
N ALA A 38 -11.59 2.20 -6.01
CA ALA A 38 -10.21 2.66 -6.24
C ALA A 38 -9.70 2.26 -7.63
N ILE A 39 -9.87 0.97 -8.02
CA ILE A 39 -9.43 0.48 -9.33
C ILE A 39 -10.29 1.05 -10.46
N PHE A 40 -11.59 1.24 -10.23
CA PHE A 40 -12.45 1.93 -11.18
C PHE A 40 -11.98 3.35 -11.44
N THR A 41 -11.65 4.12 -10.39
CA THR A 41 -11.13 5.49 -10.53
C THR A 41 -9.85 5.50 -11.35
N TYR A 42 -8.90 4.62 -11.03
CA TYR A 42 -7.65 4.49 -11.79
C TYR A 42 -7.92 4.17 -13.26
N ASN A 43 -8.73 3.15 -13.55
CA ASN A 43 -9.07 2.75 -14.91
C ASN A 43 -9.78 3.87 -15.69
N LEU A 44 -10.59 4.67 -15.00
CA LEU A 44 -11.29 5.83 -15.60
C LEU A 44 -10.30 6.92 -16.00
N VAL A 45 -9.34 7.25 -15.12
CA VAL A 45 -8.28 8.24 -15.41
C VAL A 45 -7.35 7.78 -16.54
N VAL A 46 -7.11 6.46 -16.66
CA VAL A 46 -6.41 5.88 -17.82
C VAL A 46 -7.26 5.98 -19.08
N HIS A 47 -8.56 5.67 -19.01
CA HIS A 47 -9.48 5.73 -20.14
C HIS A 47 -9.60 7.15 -20.71
N THR A 48 -9.66 8.17 -19.86
CA THR A 48 -9.71 9.59 -20.27
C THR A 48 -8.38 10.15 -20.73
N LYS A 49 -7.29 9.34 -20.73
CA LYS A 49 -5.89 9.73 -21.02
C LYS A 49 -5.33 10.78 -20.04
N ALA A 50 -6.03 11.12 -18.98
CA ALA A 50 -5.55 12.05 -17.97
C ALA A 50 -4.28 11.52 -17.26
N MET A 51 -4.13 10.18 -17.16
CA MET A 51 -2.92 9.57 -16.63
C MET A 51 -1.68 9.91 -17.49
N ASP A 52 -1.82 10.01 -18.79
CA ASP A 52 -0.69 10.36 -19.67
C ASP A 52 -0.25 11.83 -19.47
N THR A 53 -1.21 12.72 -19.22
CA THR A 53 -0.93 14.11 -18.84
C THR A 53 -0.15 14.18 -17.52
N ILE A 54 -0.57 13.42 -16.51
CA ILE A 54 0.12 13.35 -15.20
C ILE A 54 1.55 12.83 -15.37
N LYS A 55 1.74 11.74 -16.13
CA LYS A 55 3.06 11.16 -16.39
C LYS A 55 4.00 12.17 -17.08
N THR A 56 3.52 12.85 -18.11
CA THR A 56 4.31 13.85 -18.86
C THR A 56 4.71 15.01 -17.96
N MET A 57 3.78 15.50 -17.12
CA MET A 57 4.05 16.57 -16.17
C MET A 57 5.15 16.20 -15.18
N LEU A 58 5.09 15.00 -14.60
CA LEU A 58 6.07 14.54 -13.62
C LEU A 58 7.46 14.31 -14.24
N SER A 59 7.52 13.76 -15.46
CA SER A 59 8.79 13.46 -16.13
C SER A 59 9.55 14.72 -16.58
N SER A 60 8.90 15.89 -16.60
CA SER A 60 9.51 17.16 -17.03
C SER A 60 10.08 18.03 -15.89
N VAL A 61 10.02 17.56 -14.64
CA VAL A 61 10.37 18.38 -13.47
C VAL A 61 11.86 18.64 -13.33
N THR A 62 12.71 17.66 -13.64
CA THR A 62 14.18 17.75 -13.46
C THR A 62 14.92 16.83 -14.42
N SER A 63 16.15 17.22 -14.77
CA SER A 63 17.09 16.39 -15.54
C SER A 63 17.99 15.52 -14.66
N ASP A 64 18.07 15.75 -13.35
CA ASP A 64 18.82 14.87 -12.45
C ASP A 64 18.06 13.56 -12.20
N MET A 65 18.60 12.45 -12.70
CA MET A 65 17.98 11.14 -12.59
C MET A 65 17.71 10.70 -11.14
N ARG A 66 18.48 11.16 -10.16
CA ARG A 66 18.31 10.82 -8.74
C ARG A 66 17.07 11.48 -8.16
N VAL A 67 16.90 12.76 -8.45
CA VAL A 67 15.73 13.55 -8.03
C VAL A 67 14.48 13.11 -8.79
N LEU A 68 14.62 12.82 -10.10
CA LEU A 68 13.52 12.27 -10.90
C LEU A 68 13.09 10.88 -10.39
N ALA A 69 14.02 10.03 -9.97
CA ALA A 69 13.70 8.75 -9.36
C ALA A 69 12.95 8.89 -8.02
N LEU A 70 13.35 9.87 -7.19
CA LEU A 70 12.57 10.20 -5.98
C LEU A 70 11.16 10.66 -6.33
N LEU A 71 11.00 11.47 -7.36
CA LEU A 71 9.66 11.93 -7.77
C LEU A 71 8.80 10.79 -8.28
N LEU A 72 9.35 9.91 -9.14
CA LEU A 72 8.60 8.83 -9.79
C LEU A 72 8.42 7.61 -8.90
N ALA A 73 9.51 7.07 -8.32
CA ALA A 73 9.42 5.84 -7.54
C ALA A 73 8.89 6.06 -6.12
N TRP A 74 9.22 7.19 -5.47
CA TRP A 74 8.82 7.53 -4.11
C TRP A 74 7.52 8.34 -4.11
N GLY A 75 7.53 9.60 -4.55
CA GLY A 75 6.36 10.46 -4.50
C GLY A 75 5.17 9.94 -5.30
N PHE A 76 5.35 9.69 -6.59
CA PHE A 76 4.27 9.19 -7.45
C PHE A 76 3.98 7.70 -7.22
N GLY A 77 5.00 6.90 -6.86
CA GLY A 77 4.81 5.50 -6.46
C GLY A 77 3.90 5.38 -5.24
N ASP A 78 4.15 6.18 -4.19
CA ASP A 78 3.32 6.21 -2.97
C ASP A 78 1.91 6.73 -3.26
N PHE A 79 1.78 7.74 -4.13
CA PHE A 79 0.48 8.20 -4.61
C PHE A 79 -0.30 7.07 -5.29
N MET A 80 0.35 6.31 -6.16
CA MET A 80 -0.26 5.17 -6.85
C MET A 80 -0.62 4.03 -5.89
N GLU A 81 0.19 3.77 -4.87
CA GLU A 81 -0.13 2.79 -3.83
C GLU A 81 -1.34 3.25 -3.02
N GLY A 82 -1.35 4.51 -2.56
CA GLY A 82 -2.46 5.10 -1.83
C GLY A 82 -3.78 5.06 -2.61
N MET A 83 -3.74 5.24 -3.92
CA MET A 83 -4.92 5.27 -4.77
C MET A 83 -5.42 3.88 -5.19
N ALA A 84 -4.55 3.08 -5.78
CA ALA A 84 -4.95 1.86 -6.46
C ALA A 84 -4.33 0.59 -5.84
N GLY A 85 -3.11 0.67 -5.30
CA GLY A 85 -2.40 -0.50 -4.80
C GLY A 85 -2.21 -1.59 -5.88
N PHE A 86 -2.36 -2.85 -5.50
CA PHE A 86 -2.39 -4.03 -6.41
C PHE A 86 -1.23 -4.09 -7.42
N GLY A 87 -0.07 -3.51 -7.08
CA GLY A 87 1.12 -3.50 -7.92
C GLY A 87 1.23 -2.33 -8.89
N THR A 88 0.24 -1.42 -8.99
CA THR A 88 0.31 -0.22 -9.83
C THR A 88 1.44 0.71 -9.42
N ALA A 89 1.71 0.81 -8.11
CA ALA A 89 2.80 1.58 -7.52
C ALA A 89 4.21 1.14 -7.93
N VAL A 90 4.37 -0.09 -8.34
CA VAL A 90 5.64 -0.60 -8.88
C VAL A 90 5.63 -0.57 -10.40
N ALA A 91 4.55 -1.06 -11.02
CA ALA A 91 4.44 -1.22 -12.46
C ALA A 91 4.57 0.10 -13.22
N ILE A 92 3.80 1.10 -12.82
CA ILE A 92 3.70 2.37 -13.56
C ILE A 92 4.96 3.21 -13.40
N PRO A 93 5.45 3.50 -12.16
CA PRO A 93 6.68 4.27 -12.01
C PRO A 93 7.89 3.59 -12.66
N ALA A 94 8.05 2.26 -12.52
CA ALA A 94 9.16 1.54 -13.14
C ALA A 94 9.12 1.63 -14.67
N ALA A 95 7.94 1.47 -15.29
CA ALA A 95 7.78 1.62 -16.73
C ALA A 95 8.06 3.06 -17.20
N MET A 96 7.60 4.08 -16.43
CA MET A 96 7.89 5.49 -16.71
C MET A 96 9.39 5.78 -16.66
N MET A 97 10.09 5.31 -15.62
CA MET A 97 11.53 5.47 -15.49
C MET A 97 12.27 4.87 -16.67
N VAL A 98 11.89 3.65 -17.10
CA VAL A 98 12.49 3.00 -18.26
C VAL A 98 12.21 3.76 -19.55
N ALA A 99 11.00 4.28 -19.73
CA ALA A 99 10.61 5.05 -20.92
C ALA A 99 11.43 6.35 -21.07
N VAL A 100 11.90 6.95 -19.97
CA VAL A 100 12.78 8.13 -19.99
C VAL A 100 14.28 7.78 -19.92
N GLY A 101 14.64 6.50 -20.01
CA GLY A 101 16.03 6.05 -20.19
C GLY A 101 16.74 5.51 -18.94
N PHE A 102 16.03 5.27 -17.84
CA PHE A 102 16.63 4.60 -16.67
C PHE A 102 16.97 3.14 -16.94
N ASN A 103 17.96 2.63 -16.24
CA ASN A 103 18.28 1.20 -16.25
C ASN A 103 17.09 0.36 -15.75
N PRO A 104 16.61 -0.63 -16.54
CA PRO A 104 15.38 -1.38 -16.20
C PRO A 104 15.44 -2.12 -14.87
N LEU A 105 16.56 -2.81 -14.57
CA LEU A 105 16.72 -3.53 -13.30
C LEU A 105 16.68 -2.58 -12.12
N LYS A 106 17.45 -1.48 -12.20
CA LYS A 106 17.48 -0.48 -11.12
C LYS A 106 16.12 0.16 -10.91
N SER A 107 15.37 0.44 -11.98
CA SER A 107 14.00 0.99 -11.90
C SER A 107 13.06 0.04 -11.16
N ILE A 108 13.05 -1.25 -11.52
CA ILE A 108 12.23 -2.26 -10.85
C ILE A 108 12.60 -2.37 -9.38
N VAL A 109 13.90 -2.51 -9.07
CA VAL A 109 14.38 -2.68 -7.68
C VAL A 109 14.06 -1.44 -6.84
N ALA A 110 14.26 -0.24 -7.37
CA ALA A 110 13.94 1.01 -6.67
C ALA A 110 12.44 1.12 -6.36
N CYS A 111 11.57 0.81 -7.35
CA CYS A 111 10.12 0.84 -7.13
C CYS A 111 9.62 -0.24 -6.16
N LEU A 112 10.22 -1.45 -6.18
CA LEU A 112 9.89 -2.50 -5.22
C LEU A 112 10.29 -2.09 -3.78
N VAL A 113 11.47 -1.49 -3.61
CA VAL A 113 11.94 -0.98 -2.31
C VAL A 113 11.09 0.20 -1.84
N ALA A 114 10.78 1.14 -2.73
CA ALA A 114 9.91 2.27 -2.43
C ALA A 114 8.52 1.80 -1.94
N ASN A 115 7.94 0.80 -2.60
CA ASN A 115 6.60 0.30 -2.28
C ASN A 115 6.51 -0.49 -0.96
N ALA A 116 7.64 -0.78 -0.31
CA ALA A 116 7.65 -1.57 0.93
C ALA A 116 6.90 -0.88 2.08
N VAL A 117 7.05 0.41 2.23
CA VAL A 117 6.51 1.14 3.41
C VAL A 117 5.09 1.66 3.22
N PRO A 118 4.66 2.22 2.06
CA PRO A 118 3.30 2.73 1.90
C PRO A 118 2.24 1.62 1.76
N THR A 119 2.64 0.37 1.54
CA THR A 119 1.73 -0.77 1.30
C THR A 119 0.67 -0.93 2.38
N THR A 120 0.99 -0.66 3.64
CA THR A 120 0.06 -0.80 4.78
C THR A 120 -1.14 0.16 4.67
N PHE A 121 -0.96 1.31 4.04
CA PHE A 121 -2.00 2.30 3.78
C PHE A 121 -2.41 2.37 2.30
N GLY A 122 -2.02 1.36 1.52
CA GLY A 122 -2.36 1.24 0.11
C GLY A 122 -3.86 1.09 -0.14
N SER A 123 -4.30 1.45 -1.35
CA SER A 123 -5.72 1.40 -1.77
C SER A 123 -6.64 2.03 -0.72
N ILE A 124 -6.32 3.26 -0.30
CA ILE A 124 -7.08 4.01 0.71
C ILE A 124 -7.12 3.24 2.04
N ALA A 125 -5.95 2.77 2.47
CA ALA A 125 -5.68 2.05 3.71
C ALA A 125 -6.48 0.75 3.91
N ILE A 126 -6.86 0.05 2.82
CA ILE A 126 -7.56 -1.24 2.94
C ILE A 126 -6.82 -2.24 3.83
N PRO A 127 -5.49 -2.43 3.75
CA PRO A 127 -4.80 -3.36 4.63
C PRO A 127 -5.02 -3.03 6.11
N THR A 128 -4.87 -1.76 6.50
CA THR A 128 -5.03 -1.29 7.88
C THR A 128 -6.48 -1.34 8.36
N THR A 129 -7.43 -0.86 7.56
CA THR A 129 -8.85 -0.85 7.94
C THR A 129 -9.44 -2.27 8.01
N THR A 130 -8.97 -3.17 7.15
CA THR A 130 -9.32 -4.60 7.23
C THR A 130 -8.78 -5.24 8.50
N LEU A 131 -7.51 -4.96 8.84
CA LEU A 131 -6.91 -5.44 10.09
C LEU A 131 -7.68 -4.93 11.31
N ALA A 132 -8.00 -3.64 11.34
CA ALA A 132 -8.81 -3.01 12.38
C ALA A 132 -10.18 -3.71 12.55
N SER A 133 -10.85 -3.98 11.42
CA SER A 133 -12.16 -4.65 11.42
C SER A 133 -12.11 -6.09 11.94
N LEU A 134 -11.02 -6.81 11.65
CA LEU A 134 -10.84 -8.21 12.07
C LEU A 134 -10.45 -8.34 13.55
N THR A 135 -9.70 -7.37 14.07
CA THR A 135 -9.16 -7.39 15.43
C THR A 135 -10.00 -6.59 16.41
N GLY A 136 -10.95 -5.79 15.94
CA GLY A 136 -11.74 -4.88 16.76
C GLY A 136 -10.98 -3.65 17.28
N ILE A 137 -9.78 -3.40 16.78
CA ILE A 137 -8.95 -2.24 17.11
C ILE A 137 -9.47 -1.01 16.36
N ASP A 138 -9.49 0.16 17.02
CA ASP A 138 -9.86 1.42 16.33
C ASP A 138 -8.86 1.72 15.20
N PRO A 139 -9.31 2.00 13.97
CA PRO A 139 -8.44 2.19 12.82
C PRO A 139 -7.52 3.41 12.94
N VAL A 140 -7.94 4.47 13.65
CA VAL A 140 -7.13 5.67 13.89
C VAL A 140 -5.96 5.35 14.83
N GLN A 141 -6.23 4.61 15.91
CA GLN A 141 -5.20 4.16 16.83
C GLN A 141 -4.23 3.20 16.15
N LEU A 142 -4.74 2.21 15.42
CA LEU A 142 -3.92 1.24 14.70
C LEU A 142 -3.03 1.93 13.66
N GLY A 143 -3.59 2.84 12.85
CA GLY A 143 -2.84 3.63 11.88
C GLY A 143 -1.75 4.49 12.53
N THR A 144 -2.03 5.07 13.71
CA THR A 144 -1.04 5.85 14.48
C THR A 144 0.13 4.97 14.93
N PHE A 145 -0.15 3.75 15.44
CA PHE A 145 0.90 2.80 15.82
C PHE A 145 1.74 2.38 14.62
N ILE A 146 1.11 2.03 13.50
CA ILE A 146 1.80 1.63 12.26
C ILE A 146 2.72 2.75 11.77
N SER A 147 2.21 3.99 11.65
CA SER A 147 3.03 5.11 11.16
C SER A 147 4.18 5.46 12.10
N ALA A 148 3.99 5.31 13.42
CA ALA A 148 5.08 5.48 14.37
C ALA A 148 6.17 4.40 14.24
N GLN A 149 5.78 3.14 14.01
CA GLN A 149 6.69 2.01 13.77
C GLN A 149 7.48 2.19 12.48
N LEU A 150 6.80 2.60 11.41
CA LEU A 150 7.41 2.81 10.09
C LEU A 150 8.18 4.14 9.97
N PHE A 151 8.10 5.04 10.95
CA PHE A 151 8.68 6.39 10.87
C PHE A 151 10.14 6.41 10.41
N ILE A 152 10.97 5.54 10.98
CA ILE A 152 12.38 5.44 10.62
C ILE A 152 12.53 4.88 9.20
N LEU A 153 11.82 3.80 8.86
CA LEU A 153 11.86 3.19 7.53
C LEU A 153 11.36 4.16 6.46
N ASN A 154 10.26 4.86 6.70
CA ASN A 154 9.74 5.90 5.80
C ASN A 154 10.80 6.98 5.54
N THR A 155 11.53 7.40 6.59
CA THR A 155 12.53 8.48 6.49
C THR A 155 13.76 8.04 5.70
N ILE A 156 14.22 6.79 5.85
CA ILE A 156 15.47 6.32 5.24
C ILE A 156 15.28 5.65 3.87
N THR A 157 14.07 5.21 3.52
CA THR A 157 13.81 4.52 2.23
C THR A 157 14.26 5.33 1.01
N PRO A 158 14.07 6.66 0.92
CA PRO A 158 14.58 7.45 -0.18
C PRO A 158 16.10 7.38 -0.38
N LEU A 159 16.87 7.19 0.70
CA LEU A 159 18.33 7.00 0.62
C LEU A 159 18.69 5.75 -0.18
N PHE A 160 17.93 4.66 0.03
CA PHE A 160 18.11 3.42 -0.74
C PHE A 160 17.72 3.62 -2.21
N ILE A 161 16.63 4.35 -2.50
CA ILE A 161 16.20 4.64 -3.87
C ILE A 161 17.31 5.37 -4.64
N VAL A 162 17.86 6.45 -4.08
CA VAL A 162 18.96 7.20 -4.68
C VAL A 162 20.21 6.34 -4.86
N ALA A 163 20.57 5.54 -3.84
CA ALA A 163 21.71 4.65 -3.93
C ALA A 163 21.55 3.54 -4.98
N ILE A 164 20.36 2.99 -5.15
CA ILE A 164 20.04 1.99 -6.18
C ILE A 164 20.21 2.60 -7.57
N ILE A 165 19.58 3.74 -7.80
CA ILE A 165 19.58 4.40 -9.11
C ILE A 165 20.97 4.88 -9.47
N GLY A 166 21.65 5.58 -8.57
CA GLY A 166 22.99 6.12 -8.80
C GLY A 166 24.13 5.10 -8.71
N GLY A 167 23.85 3.85 -8.30
CA GLY A 167 24.85 2.77 -8.27
C GLY A 167 25.68 2.72 -6.99
N GLY A 168 25.26 3.36 -5.92
CA GLY A 168 25.91 3.29 -4.60
C GLY A 168 25.71 4.54 -3.75
N VAL A 169 26.22 4.50 -2.53
CA VAL A 169 26.04 5.58 -1.52
C VAL A 169 26.66 6.91 -1.99
N LYS A 170 27.64 6.90 -2.88
CA LYS A 170 28.26 8.11 -3.43
C LYS A 170 27.24 8.97 -4.19
N ALA A 171 26.19 8.37 -4.75
CA ALA A 171 25.12 9.07 -5.46
C ALA A 171 24.31 10.02 -4.57
N LEU A 172 24.38 9.89 -3.26
CA LEU A 172 23.74 10.80 -2.31
C LEU A 172 24.38 12.19 -2.26
N LYS A 173 25.65 12.30 -2.72
CA LYS A 173 26.34 13.59 -2.72
C LYS A 173 25.63 14.59 -3.62
N GLY A 174 25.30 15.75 -3.09
CA GLY A 174 24.59 16.82 -3.78
C GLY A 174 23.06 16.72 -3.74
N VAL A 175 22.49 15.54 -3.42
CA VAL A 175 21.03 15.34 -3.33
C VAL A 175 20.57 14.87 -1.94
N LEU A 176 21.49 14.76 -0.97
CA LEU A 176 21.18 14.24 0.37
C LEU A 176 20.05 15.03 1.06
N THR A 177 20.04 16.34 0.94
CA THR A 177 19.03 17.19 1.57
C THR A 177 17.63 16.90 1.03
N VAL A 178 17.45 16.89 -0.30
CA VAL A 178 16.16 16.57 -0.91
C VAL A 178 15.73 15.13 -0.59
N THR A 179 16.69 14.21 -0.52
CA THR A 179 16.42 12.81 -0.18
C THR A 179 15.87 12.67 1.23
N ILE A 180 16.50 13.31 2.23
CA ILE A 180 16.02 13.28 3.63
C ILE A 180 14.69 14.03 3.74
N LEU A 181 14.55 15.20 3.12
CA LEU A 181 13.31 15.97 3.15
C LEU A 181 12.15 15.17 2.53
N SER A 182 12.38 14.40 1.46
CA SER A 182 11.36 13.57 0.85
C SER A 182 10.93 12.39 1.76
N GLY A 183 11.84 11.84 2.56
CA GLY A 183 11.51 10.84 3.58
C GLY A 183 10.69 11.42 4.74
N LEU A 184 11.11 12.57 5.26
CA LEU A 184 10.36 13.28 6.30
C LEU A 184 8.99 13.76 5.80
N ALA A 185 8.87 14.09 4.51
CA ALA A 185 7.62 14.47 3.87
C ALA A 185 6.60 13.31 3.77
N LEU A 186 7.02 12.06 3.96
CA LEU A 186 6.13 10.92 4.24
C LEU A 186 5.92 10.75 5.74
N SER A 187 7.00 10.57 6.50
CA SER A 187 6.95 10.12 7.90
C SER A 187 6.13 11.05 8.80
N VAL A 188 6.37 12.35 8.69
CA VAL A 188 5.73 13.35 9.58
C VAL A 188 4.25 13.54 9.25
N PRO A 189 3.85 13.84 7.98
CA PRO A 189 2.44 13.97 7.64
C PRO A 189 1.65 12.67 7.85
N GLU A 190 2.22 11.52 7.51
CA GLU A 190 1.57 10.22 7.70
C GLU A 190 1.21 9.98 9.18
N LEU A 191 2.14 10.25 10.10
CA LEU A 191 1.88 10.11 11.54
C LEU A 191 0.80 11.11 12.02
N ILE A 192 0.87 12.37 11.58
CA ILE A 192 -0.10 13.41 11.96
C ILE A 192 -1.50 13.06 11.43
N ILE A 193 -1.59 12.68 10.15
CA ILE A 193 -2.86 12.36 9.51
C ILE A 193 -3.49 11.12 10.15
N ASN A 194 -2.71 10.06 10.39
CA ASN A 194 -3.21 8.88 11.09
C ASN A 194 -3.75 9.21 12.48
N LYS A 195 -3.06 10.05 13.24
CA LYS A 195 -3.44 10.41 14.60
C LYS A 195 -4.71 11.25 14.68
N PHE A 196 -4.94 12.16 13.75
CA PHE A 196 -6.01 13.15 13.83
C PHE A 196 -7.16 12.94 12.85
N ILE A 197 -6.92 12.25 11.72
CA ILE A 197 -7.90 12.05 10.65
C ILE A 197 -8.27 10.58 10.50
N GLY A 198 -7.25 9.73 10.26
CA GLY A 198 -7.40 8.31 10.01
C GLY A 198 -6.51 7.80 8.90
N PRO A 199 -6.43 6.47 8.74
CA PRO A 199 -5.49 5.84 7.82
C PRO A 199 -5.82 6.06 6.34
N GLU A 200 -7.08 6.31 5.99
CA GLU A 200 -7.56 6.35 4.60
C GLU A 200 -6.90 7.47 3.78
N LEU A 201 -6.55 8.57 4.42
CA LEU A 201 -5.95 9.73 3.77
C LEU A 201 -4.43 9.82 3.94
N SER A 202 -3.83 8.99 4.79
CA SER A 202 -2.46 9.17 5.26
C SER A 202 -1.43 9.14 4.11
N VAL A 203 -1.34 8.05 3.36
CA VAL A 203 -0.39 7.95 2.23
C VAL A 203 -0.79 8.84 1.07
N LEU A 204 -2.09 8.99 0.79
CA LEU A 204 -2.55 9.84 -0.30
C LEU A 204 -2.13 11.31 -0.11
N ALA A 205 -2.40 11.87 1.08
CA ALA A 205 -2.00 13.26 1.37
C ALA A 205 -0.48 13.41 1.49
N SER A 206 0.19 12.47 2.17
CA SER A 206 1.64 12.50 2.32
C SER A 206 2.37 12.42 0.99
N SER A 207 1.89 11.60 0.04
CA SER A 207 2.49 11.50 -1.30
C SER A 207 2.41 12.80 -2.10
N ILE A 208 1.33 13.57 -1.96
CA ILE A 208 1.20 14.90 -2.55
C ILE A 208 2.23 15.87 -1.92
N ILE A 209 2.42 15.78 -0.60
CA ILE A 209 3.44 16.57 0.12
C ILE A 209 4.85 16.17 -0.35
N ILE A 210 5.14 14.86 -0.48
CA ILE A 210 6.42 14.37 -1.01
C ILE A 210 6.69 14.96 -2.40
N MET A 211 5.74 14.80 -3.32
CA MET A 211 5.89 15.32 -4.70
C MET A 211 6.12 16.83 -4.70
N THR A 212 5.38 17.58 -3.88
CA THR A 212 5.54 19.02 -3.71
C THR A 212 6.93 19.37 -3.20
N VAL A 213 7.41 18.69 -2.15
CA VAL A 213 8.74 18.91 -1.57
C VAL A 213 9.83 18.63 -2.60
N ILE A 214 9.73 17.55 -3.37
CA ILE A 214 10.71 17.22 -4.40
C ILE A 214 10.71 18.26 -5.53
N VAL A 215 9.53 18.66 -6.04
CA VAL A 215 9.40 19.66 -7.11
C VAL A 215 9.95 21.02 -6.67
N VAL A 216 9.60 21.45 -5.45
CA VAL A 216 10.12 22.70 -4.87
C VAL A 216 11.64 22.61 -4.67
N SER A 217 12.13 21.51 -4.12
CA SER A 217 13.58 21.29 -3.94
C SER A 217 14.34 21.30 -5.26
N ALA A 218 13.81 20.64 -6.31
CA ALA A 218 14.42 20.64 -7.65
C ALA A 218 14.55 22.06 -8.23
N LYS A 219 13.60 22.94 -7.93
CA LYS A 219 13.62 24.33 -8.39
C LYS A 219 14.63 25.21 -7.62
N PHE A 220 14.72 25.02 -6.28
CA PHE A 220 15.55 25.90 -5.43
C PHE A 220 16.94 25.32 -5.12
N MET A 221 17.15 24.03 -5.34
CA MET A 221 18.41 23.32 -5.13
C MET A 221 18.77 22.55 -6.41
N PRO A 222 18.99 23.25 -7.55
CA PRO A 222 19.30 22.59 -8.81
C PRO A 222 20.62 21.81 -8.68
N THR A 223 20.62 20.57 -9.14
CA THR A 223 21.78 19.71 -9.18
C THR A 223 22.27 19.63 -10.61
N ASN A 224 23.52 20.01 -10.84
CA ASN A 224 24.18 19.97 -12.15
C ASN A 224 25.34 18.98 -12.11
N ASP A 225 25.04 17.70 -11.92
CA ASP A 225 26.01 16.63 -11.90
C ASP A 225 25.92 15.82 -13.22
N PRO A 226 26.87 15.99 -14.16
CA PRO A 226 26.80 15.35 -15.47
C PRO A 226 26.73 13.82 -15.43
N ASP A 227 27.23 13.19 -14.33
CA ASP A 227 27.19 11.74 -14.17
C ASP A 227 25.77 11.21 -13.95
N TYR A 228 24.84 12.08 -13.57
CA TYR A 228 23.44 11.74 -13.27
C TYR A 228 22.43 12.50 -14.14
N GLU A 229 22.88 13.11 -15.23
CA GLU A 229 21.99 13.82 -16.14
C GLU A 229 21.21 12.85 -17.04
N ILE A 230 19.89 13.07 -17.18
CA ILE A 230 19.03 12.35 -18.10
C ILE A 230 18.37 13.36 -19.07
N LYS A 231 18.34 13.00 -20.34
CA LYS A 231 17.68 13.81 -21.37
C LYS A 231 16.18 13.52 -21.33
N ALA A 232 15.42 14.28 -20.55
CA ALA A 232 13.96 14.25 -20.58
C ALA A 232 13.43 15.25 -21.63
N GLU A 233 12.54 14.82 -22.53
CA GLU A 233 11.82 15.74 -23.39
C GLU A 233 10.83 16.55 -22.54
N VAL A 234 11.05 17.85 -22.42
CA VAL A 234 10.16 18.77 -21.74
C VAL A 234 8.99 19.11 -22.65
N ARG A 235 7.83 18.48 -22.44
CA ARG A 235 6.57 18.92 -23.01
C ARG A 235 5.89 19.87 -22.04
N GLY A 236 5.64 21.11 -22.44
CA GLY A 236 4.92 22.08 -21.63
C GLY A 236 3.45 21.67 -21.45
N ILE A 237 3.09 21.30 -20.22
CA ILE A 237 1.70 21.08 -19.82
C ILE A 237 1.26 22.30 -19.02
N THR A 238 0.09 22.85 -19.31
CA THR A 238 -0.47 23.97 -18.53
C THR A 238 -0.95 23.49 -17.15
N GLY A 239 -0.84 24.35 -16.13
CA GLY A 239 -1.32 24.03 -14.80
C GLY A 239 -2.80 23.63 -14.76
N GLY A 240 -3.64 24.22 -15.61
CA GLY A 240 -5.05 23.88 -15.74
C GLY A 240 -5.30 22.45 -16.25
N GLU A 241 -4.54 22.01 -17.25
CA GLU A 241 -4.63 20.62 -17.75
C GLU A 241 -4.20 19.62 -16.68
N GLY A 242 -3.16 19.93 -15.90
CA GLY A 242 -2.72 19.09 -14.79
C GLY A 242 -3.79 18.96 -13.70
N VAL A 243 -4.46 20.06 -13.32
CA VAL A 243 -5.54 20.04 -12.32
C VAL A 243 -6.74 19.23 -12.82
N ILE A 244 -7.17 19.40 -14.08
CA ILE A 244 -8.25 18.60 -14.67
C ILE A 244 -7.89 17.11 -14.70
N ALA A 245 -6.64 16.79 -15.07
CA ALA A 245 -6.17 15.42 -15.09
C ALA A 245 -6.18 14.77 -13.68
N ALA A 246 -5.82 15.52 -12.65
CA ALA A 246 -5.81 15.06 -11.26
C ALA A 246 -7.18 15.14 -10.56
N MET A 247 -8.22 15.67 -11.19
CA MET A 247 -9.49 15.99 -10.56
C MET A 247 -10.17 14.81 -9.82
N PRO A 248 -10.26 13.58 -10.36
CA PRO A 248 -10.83 12.46 -9.63
C PRO A 248 -10.11 12.21 -8.30
N PHE A 249 -8.79 12.35 -8.25
CA PHE A 249 -7.97 12.15 -7.07
C PHE A 249 -8.14 13.29 -6.05
N ILE A 250 -8.21 14.53 -6.52
CA ILE A 250 -8.51 15.70 -5.68
C ILE A 250 -9.88 15.52 -5.01
N LEU A 251 -10.89 15.09 -5.77
CA LEU A 251 -12.24 14.85 -5.24
C LEU A 251 -12.28 13.69 -4.24
N ILE A 252 -11.51 12.62 -4.45
CA ILE A 252 -11.38 11.55 -3.45
C ILE A 252 -10.90 12.13 -2.12
N PHE A 253 -9.82 12.92 -2.15
CA PHE A 253 -9.29 13.55 -0.95
C PHE A 253 -10.35 14.43 -0.27
N VAL A 254 -11.00 15.30 -1.03
CA VAL A 254 -12.05 16.21 -0.51
C VAL A 254 -13.24 15.42 0.08
N PHE A 255 -13.75 14.43 -0.62
CA PHE A 255 -14.94 13.68 -0.16
C PHE A 255 -14.62 12.79 1.05
N LEU A 256 -13.46 12.16 1.09
CA LEU A 256 -13.03 11.40 2.27
C LEU A 256 -12.81 12.31 3.48
N LEU A 257 -12.21 13.49 3.27
CA LEU A 257 -12.04 14.47 4.34
C LEU A 257 -13.38 14.95 4.89
N LEU A 258 -14.32 15.32 4.01
CA LEU A 258 -15.66 15.75 4.40
C LEU A 258 -16.47 14.65 5.11
N ALA A 259 -16.29 13.39 4.70
CA ALA A 259 -16.92 12.23 5.32
C ALA A 259 -16.12 11.65 6.50
N SER A 260 -15.11 12.35 7.01
CA SER A 260 -14.31 11.94 8.16
C SER A 260 -14.83 12.54 9.49
N LYS A 261 -14.34 12.01 10.60
CA LYS A 261 -14.65 12.52 11.95
C LYS A 261 -14.23 13.99 12.17
N LEU A 262 -13.39 14.55 11.29
CA LEU A 262 -13.00 15.99 11.33
C LEU A 262 -14.15 16.93 10.97
N VAL A 263 -15.15 16.44 10.24
CA VAL A 263 -16.34 17.21 9.86
C VAL A 263 -17.60 16.55 10.44
N PRO A 264 -17.83 16.63 11.76
CA PRO A 264 -18.89 15.90 12.44
C PRO A 264 -20.28 16.19 11.91
N ALA A 265 -20.51 17.42 11.40
CA ALA A 265 -21.77 17.85 10.82
C ALA A 265 -22.16 17.05 9.56
N ILE A 266 -21.18 16.52 8.81
CA ILE A 266 -21.40 15.68 7.63
C ILE A 266 -21.28 14.20 8.02
N TYR A 267 -20.21 13.84 8.74
CA TYR A 267 -19.95 12.46 9.14
C TYR A 267 -21.07 11.84 9.98
N GLY A 268 -21.62 12.59 10.96
CA GLY A 268 -22.67 12.09 11.86
C GLY A 268 -23.90 11.55 11.10
N PRO A 269 -24.59 12.37 10.29
CA PRO A 269 -25.71 11.91 9.49
C PRO A 269 -25.37 10.75 8.55
N LEU A 270 -24.22 10.79 7.86
CA LEU A 270 -23.84 9.75 6.91
C LEU A 270 -23.54 8.41 7.61
N SER A 271 -22.89 8.43 8.77
CA SER A 271 -22.54 7.24 9.55
C SER A 271 -23.71 6.64 10.31
N SER A 272 -24.80 7.39 10.52
CA SER A 272 -26.01 6.88 11.17
C SER A 272 -26.81 5.93 10.25
N ILE A 273 -26.60 6.03 8.92
CA ILE A 273 -27.25 5.15 7.93
C ILE A 273 -26.51 3.81 7.89
N LYS A 274 -26.86 2.93 8.82
CA LYS A 274 -26.24 1.62 9.00
C LYS A 274 -27.26 0.55 9.35
N THR A 275 -26.95 -0.71 9.01
CA THR A 275 -27.72 -1.90 9.36
C THR A 275 -26.78 -2.92 10.00
N THR A 276 -27.12 -3.40 11.21
CA THR A 276 -26.39 -4.47 11.86
C THR A 276 -27.18 -5.77 11.72
N VAL A 277 -26.56 -6.80 11.20
CA VAL A 277 -27.10 -8.17 11.10
C VAL A 277 -26.40 -9.05 12.11
N ILE A 278 -27.15 -9.63 13.02
CA ILE A 278 -26.67 -10.68 13.92
C ILE A 278 -26.79 -12.01 13.16
N ILE A 279 -25.68 -12.71 13.00
CA ILE A 279 -25.61 -13.94 12.20
C ILE A 279 -25.68 -15.14 13.14
N ASP A 280 -24.96 -15.09 14.28
CA ASP A 280 -24.96 -16.12 15.30
C ASP A 280 -24.55 -15.51 16.64
N GLU A 281 -25.50 -15.49 17.60
CA GLU A 281 -25.26 -14.93 18.94
C GLU A 281 -24.30 -15.79 19.76
N ALA A 282 -24.31 -17.11 19.58
CA ALA A 282 -23.52 -18.04 20.38
C ALA A 282 -22.00 -17.82 20.23
N ILE A 283 -21.56 -17.45 19.04
CA ILE A 283 -20.15 -17.11 18.74
C ILE A 283 -19.91 -15.60 18.56
N GLY A 284 -20.95 -14.78 18.77
CA GLY A 284 -20.87 -13.33 18.61
C GLY A 284 -20.70 -12.87 17.15
N ALA A 285 -21.03 -13.72 16.17
CA ALA A 285 -20.92 -13.41 14.75
C ALA A 285 -21.96 -12.36 14.34
N LYS A 286 -21.49 -11.17 13.94
CA LYS A 286 -22.34 -10.06 13.50
C LYS A 286 -21.61 -9.20 12.49
N HIS A 287 -22.34 -8.54 11.60
CA HIS A 287 -21.78 -7.59 10.67
C HIS A 287 -22.61 -6.31 10.60
N THR A 288 -21.94 -5.14 10.56
CA THR A 288 -22.57 -3.83 10.43
C THR A 288 -22.24 -3.23 9.07
N PHE A 289 -23.27 -3.06 8.26
CA PHE A 289 -23.18 -2.37 6.98
C PHE A 289 -23.36 -0.87 7.21
N VAL A 290 -22.29 -0.08 7.05
CA VAL A 290 -22.37 1.39 7.00
C VAL A 290 -22.56 1.77 5.54
N TRP A 291 -23.79 2.19 5.17
CA TRP A 291 -24.17 2.28 3.77
C TRP A 291 -23.53 3.46 3.02
N ILE A 292 -23.41 4.64 3.64
CA ILE A 292 -23.01 5.86 2.95
C ILE A 292 -21.62 6.36 3.41
N ALA A 293 -21.33 6.39 4.71
CA ALA A 293 -20.05 6.88 5.21
C ALA A 293 -18.87 5.92 4.93
N THR A 294 -19.11 4.80 4.25
CA THR A 294 -18.05 3.89 3.81
C THR A 294 -17.18 4.56 2.74
N PRO A 295 -15.83 4.52 2.87
CA PRO A 295 -14.90 5.15 1.94
C PRO A 295 -15.16 4.81 0.47
N GLY A 296 -15.54 3.56 0.17
CA GLY A 296 -15.82 3.12 -1.20
C GLY A 296 -16.91 3.92 -1.91
N ILE A 297 -17.96 4.34 -1.18
CA ILE A 297 -19.03 5.18 -1.75
C ILE A 297 -18.49 6.57 -2.10
N MET A 298 -17.70 7.19 -1.20
CA MET A 298 -17.07 8.48 -1.44
C MET A 298 -16.13 8.45 -2.64
N ILE A 299 -15.37 7.37 -2.80
CA ILE A 299 -14.47 7.16 -3.94
C ILE A 299 -15.26 7.03 -5.24
N PHE A 300 -16.35 6.24 -5.26
CA PHE A 300 -17.22 6.14 -6.44
C PHE A 300 -17.78 7.50 -6.84
N LEU A 301 -18.31 8.27 -5.89
CA LEU A 301 -18.82 9.62 -6.15
C LEU A 301 -17.74 10.52 -6.74
N ALA A 302 -16.55 10.52 -6.16
CA ALA A 302 -15.41 11.29 -6.66
C ALA A 302 -15.00 10.87 -8.07
N ALA A 303 -15.01 9.57 -8.37
CA ALA A 303 -14.67 9.04 -9.68
C ALA A 303 -15.69 9.49 -10.74
N PHE A 304 -17.01 9.37 -10.47
CA PHE A 304 -18.02 9.79 -11.42
C PHE A 304 -18.01 11.30 -11.66
N VAL A 305 -17.91 12.12 -10.61
CA VAL A 305 -17.82 13.59 -10.74
C VAL A 305 -16.52 13.98 -11.46
N GLY A 306 -15.39 13.43 -11.05
CA GLY A 306 -14.08 13.70 -11.68
C GLY A 306 -14.03 13.25 -13.14
N GLY A 307 -14.60 12.08 -13.47
CA GLY A 307 -14.72 11.59 -14.83
C GLY A 307 -15.58 12.50 -15.72
N ALA A 308 -16.68 13.03 -15.19
CA ALA A 308 -17.52 14.00 -15.88
C ALA A 308 -16.76 15.32 -16.16
N ILE A 309 -15.93 15.80 -15.20
CA ILE A 309 -15.05 16.97 -15.39
C ILE A 309 -13.99 16.68 -16.47
N GLN A 310 -13.49 15.44 -16.56
CA GLN A 310 -12.62 14.97 -17.64
C GLN A 310 -13.35 14.69 -18.96
N LYS A 311 -14.65 15.04 -19.06
CA LYS A 311 -15.52 14.88 -20.22
C LYS A 311 -15.85 13.43 -20.61
N ALA A 312 -15.69 12.48 -19.70
CA ALA A 312 -16.20 11.13 -19.92
C ALA A 312 -17.73 11.11 -19.82
N SER A 313 -18.39 10.51 -20.78
CA SER A 313 -19.84 10.30 -20.73
C SER A 313 -20.23 9.26 -19.67
N PHE A 314 -21.46 9.34 -19.15
CA PHE A 314 -21.94 8.37 -18.16
C PHE A 314 -21.89 6.93 -18.69
N GLY A 315 -22.19 6.72 -19.97
CA GLY A 315 -22.09 5.41 -20.61
C GLY A 315 -20.67 4.85 -20.67
N GLU A 316 -19.68 5.69 -20.98
CA GLU A 316 -18.25 5.31 -20.93
C GLU A 316 -17.83 4.94 -19.51
N MET A 317 -18.21 5.75 -18.51
CA MET A 317 -17.90 5.46 -17.11
C MET A 317 -18.49 4.12 -16.65
N LEU A 318 -19.74 3.81 -16.99
CA LEU A 318 -20.35 2.50 -16.72
C LEU A 318 -19.65 1.38 -17.48
N GLY A 319 -19.21 1.62 -18.72
CA GLY A 319 -18.42 0.68 -19.50
C GLY A 319 -17.08 0.35 -18.83
N VAL A 320 -16.38 1.36 -18.33
CA VAL A 320 -15.13 1.19 -17.56
C VAL A 320 -15.40 0.43 -16.26
N LEU A 321 -16.49 0.75 -15.53
CA LEU A 321 -16.88 0.04 -14.32
C LEU A 321 -17.15 -1.45 -14.61
N GLY A 322 -17.90 -1.75 -15.66
CA GLY A 322 -18.18 -3.14 -16.07
C GLY A 322 -16.91 -3.93 -16.41
N LYS A 323 -15.94 -3.30 -17.11
CA LYS A 323 -14.62 -3.92 -17.38
C LYS A 323 -13.84 -4.12 -16.08
N THR A 324 -13.87 -3.15 -15.16
CA THR A 324 -13.22 -3.25 -13.85
C THR A 324 -13.77 -4.41 -13.04
N LEU A 325 -15.09 -4.55 -12.94
CA LEU A 325 -15.75 -5.66 -12.24
C LEU A 325 -15.34 -7.02 -12.80
N ARG A 326 -15.31 -7.16 -14.14
CA ARG A 326 -14.84 -8.40 -14.79
C ARG A 326 -13.37 -8.68 -14.51
N GLY A 327 -12.53 -7.65 -14.56
CA GLY A 327 -11.10 -7.79 -14.27
C GLY A 327 -10.81 -8.18 -12.81
N LEU A 328 -11.70 -7.84 -11.88
CA LEU A 328 -11.56 -8.13 -10.45
C LEU A 328 -12.17 -9.48 -10.02
N ALA A 329 -12.76 -10.27 -10.92
CA ALA A 329 -13.48 -11.50 -10.55
C ALA A 329 -12.64 -12.46 -9.70
N PHE A 330 -11.39 -12.73 -10.08
CA PHE A 330 -10.47 -13.55 -9.28
C PHE A 330 -10.09 -12.90 -7.95
N THR A 331 -9.94 -11.57 -7.92
CA THR A 331 -9.68 -10.81 -6.69
C THR A 331 -10.84 -10.98 -5.70
N TYR A 332 -12.07 -10.94 -6.17
CA TYR A 332 -13.26 -11.14 -5.34
C TYR A 332 -13.26 -12.53 -4.69
N ILE A 333 -13.05 -13.57 -5.49
CA ILE A 333 -12.98 -14.94 -4.98
C ILE A 333 -11.87 -15.06 -3.94
N THR A 334 -10.69 -14.52 -4.24
CA THR A 334 -9.53 -14.60 -3.34
C THR A 334 -9.80 -13.88 -2.02
N ILE A 335 -10.26 -12.63 -2.04
CA ILE A 335 -10.51 -11.84 -0.82
C ILE A 335 -11.59 -12.51 0.03
N ILE A 336 -12.71 -12.95 -0.57
CA ILE A 336 -13.77 -13.65 0.16
C ILE A 336 -13.20 -14.91 0.82
N ALA A 337 -12.48 -15.74 0.08
CA ALA A 337 -11.91 -16.99 0.61
C ALA A 337 -10.93 -16.74 1.76
N VAL A 338 -10.06 -15.74 1.64
CA VAL A 338 -9.06 -15.42 2.68
C VAL A 338 -9.72 -14.87 3.94
N VAL A 339 -10.70 -13.96 3.82
CA VAL A 339 -11.42 -13.41 4.98
C VAL A 339 -12.26 -14.48 5.69
N VAL A 340 -12.94 -15.33 4.91
CA VAL A 340 -13.68 -16.49 5.46
C VAL A 340 -12.72 -17.41 6.22
N THR A 341 -11.56 -17.74 5.64
CA THR A 341 -10.55 -18.59 6.30
C THR A 341 -10.09 -17.97 7.62
N ALA A 342 -9.78 -16.68 7.64
CA ALA A 342 -9.33 -15.99 8.87
C ALA A 342 -10.40 -16.03 9.97
N LYS A 343 -11.68 -15.79 9.63
CA LYS A 343 -12.79 -15.88 10.59
C LYS A 343 -12.95 -17.31 11.13
N LEU A 344 -12.88 -18.32 10.28
CA LEU A 344 -12.94 -19.73 10.69
C LEU A 344 -11.78 -20.11 11.61
N MET A 345 -10.56 -19.68 11.30
CA MET A 345 -9.40 -19.91 12.17
C MET A 345 -9.54 -19.23 13.53
N THR A 346 -10.12 -18.03 13.57
CA THR A 346 -10.35 -17.28 14.82
C THR A 346 -11.42 -18.00 15.67
N TYR A 347 -12.58 -18.31 15.09
CA TYR A 347 -13.67 -18.95 15.82
C TYR A 347 -13.37 -20.39 16.26
N SER A 348 -12.54 -21.11 15.51
CA SER A 348 -12.11 -22.46 15.89
C SER A 348 -11.01 -22.50 16.96
N GLY A 349 -10.37 -21.39 17.28
CA GLY A 349 -9.21 -21.34 18.17
C GLY A 349 -7.87 -21.68 17.52
N MET A 350 -7.82 -22.00 16.21
CA MET A 350 -6.58 -22.30 15.47
C MET A 350 -5.58 -21.15 15.57
N THR A 351 -6.06 -19.90 15.39
CA THR A 351 -5.23 -18.70 15.49
C THR A 351 -4.53 -18.62 16.85
N ARG A 352 -5.27 -18.88 17.93
CA ARG A 352 -4.74 -18.88 19.30
C ARG A 352 -3.67 -19.96 19.50
N ASN A 353 -3.94 -21.21 19.07
CA ASN A 353 -2.98 -22.31 19.23
C ASN A 353 -1.67 -22.05 18.48
N ILE A 354 -1.73 -21.48 17.26
CA ILE A 354 -0.53 -21.10 16.51
C ILE A 354 0.24 -19.99 17.23
N ALA A 355 -0.47 -18.98 17.75
CA ALA A 355 0.14 -17.88 18.50
C ALA A 355 0.84 -18.39 19.78
N GLU A 356 0.18 -19.25 20.56
CA GLU A 356 0.75 -19.86 21.78
C GLU A 356 2.01 -20.69 21.45
N ALA A 357 2.02 -21.44 20.34
CA ALA A 357 3.19 -22.18 19.89
C ALA A 357 4.36 -21.26 19.53
N LEU A 358 4.11 -20.19 18.78
CA LEU A 358 5.13 -19.21 18.39
C LEU A 358 5.71 -18.47 19.62
N VAL A 359 4.84 -18.02 20.53
CA VAL A 359 5.26 -17.36 21.78
C VAL A 359 5.98 -18.35 22.69
N GLY A 360 5.54 -19.60 22.77
CA GLY A 360 6.21 -20.65 23.53
C GLY A 360 7.65 -20.93 23.05
N ALA A 361 7.88 -20.82 21.72
CA ALA A 361 9.20 -21.00 21.13
C ALA A 361 10.12 -19.79 21.28
N THR A 362 9.60 -18.58 21.34
CA THR A 362 10.37 -17.31 21.30
C THR A 362 10.36 -16.55 22.63
N GLY A 363 9.40 -16.83 23.49
CA GLY A 363 9.21 -16.15 24.78
C GLY A 363 9.04 -14.63 24.60
N SER A 364 9.60 -13.86 25.50
CA SER A 364 9.59 -12.38 25.47
C SER A 364 10.30 -11.76 24.25
N MET A 365 11.03 -12.56 23.49
CA MET A 365 11.68 -12.10 22.24
C MET A 365 10.72 -12.15 21.03
N TYR A 366 9.50 -12.62 21.18
CA TYR A 366 8.54 -12.68 20.07
C TYR A 366 8.42 -11.37 19.27
N PRO A 367 8.39 -10.16 19.86
CA PRO A 367 8.32 -8.92 19.10
C PRO A 367 9.46 -8.73 18.09
N LEU A 368 10.66 -9.27 18.36
CA LEU A 368 11.79 -9.24 17.40
C LEU A 368 11.48 -10.06 16.14
N PHE A 369 10.75 -11.17 16.29
CA PHE A 369 10.42 -12.10 15.22
C PHE A 369 9.06 -11.84 14.58
N ALA A 370 8.19 -11.06 15.21
CA ALA A 370 6.86 -10.74 14.73
C ALA A 370 6.84 -10.18 13.28
N PRO A 371 7.78 -9.31 12.86
CA PRO A 371 7.85 -8.84 11.49
C PRO A 371 8.06 -9.95 10.46
N LEU A 372 8.78 -11.02 10.80
CA LEU A 372 8.97 -12.15 9.88
C LEU A 372 7.65 -12.83 9.53
N VAL A 373 6.70 -12.91 10.47
CA VAL A 373 5.38 -13.50 10.22
C VAL A 373 4.62 -12.67 9.18
N GLY A 374 4.57 -11.34 9.35
CA GLY A 374 3.95 -10.43 8.39
C GLY A 374 4.65 -10.46 7.02
N ALA A 375 5.98 -10.44 7.02
CA ALA A 375 6.75 -10.48 5.79
C ALA A 375 6.56 -11.80 5.01
N LEU A 376 6.57 -12.95 5.69
CA LEU A 376 6.31 -14.25 5.07
C LEU A 376 4.90 -14.32 4.48
N GLY A 377 3.90 -13.78 5.17
CA GLY A 377 2.54 -13.69 4.67
C GLY A 377 2.46 -12.96 3.33
N ALA A 378 3.09 -11.80 3.23
CA ALA A 378 3.09 -11.01 2.01
C ALA A 378 4.01 -11.57 0.91
N PHE A 379 5.10 -12.23 1.27
CA PHE A 379 5.93 -12.97 0.31
C PHE A 379 5.10 -14.05 -0.42
N ILE A 380 4.30 -14.81 0.34
CA ILE A 380 3.48 -15.91 -0.22
C ILE A 380 2.29 -15.36 -1.00
N THR A 381 1.57 -14.36 -0.46
CA THR A 381 0.30 -13.88 -1.02
C THR A 381 0.48 -12.73 -2.01
N GLY A 382 1.61 -12.03 -2.01
CA GLY A 382 1.83 -10.80 -2.76
C GLY A 382 0.96 -9.62 -2.31
N SER A 383 0.31 -9.70 -1.13
CA SER A 383 -0.74 -8.77 -0.71
C SER A 383 -0.64 -8.43 0.78
N GLY A 384 -0.53 -7.13 1.09
CA GLY A 384 -0.60 -6.65 2.48
C GLY A 384 -1.96 -6.92 3.12
N THR A 385 -3.04 -6.74 2.36
CA THR A 385 -4.42 -7.03 2.84
C THR A 385 -4.57 -8.50 3.23
N ASN A 386 -4.21 -9.43 2.34
CA ASN A 386 -4.32 -10.87 2.62
C ASN A 386 -3.47 -11.28 3.81
N THR A 387 -2.28 -10.69 3.95
CA THR A 387 -1.40 -10.90 5.09
C THR A 387 -2.04 -10.44 6.40
N ASN A 388 -2.61 -9.26 6.42
CA ASN A 388 -3.29 -8.71 7.59
C ASN A 388 -4.53 -9.53 7.98
N VAL A 389 -5.24 -10.05 6.97
CA VAL A 389 -6.38 -10.93 7.21
C VAL A 389 -5.94 -12.24 7.87
N LEU A 390 -4.89 -12.89 7.39
CA LEU A 390 -4.42 -14.18 7.87
C LEU A 390 -3.67 -14.10 9.20
N PHE A 391 -2.78 -13.11 9.32
CA PHE A 391 -1.83 -13.07 10.43
C PHE A 391 -2.09 -11.94 11.44
N GLY A 392 -2.91 -10.95 11.11
CA GLY A 392 -3.26 -9.89 12.06
C GLY A 392 -3.90 -10.41 13.36
N PRO A 393 -4.97 -11.23 13.28
CA PRO A 393 -5.55 -11.86 14.48
C PRO A 393 -4.56 -12.76 15.24
N LEU A 394 -3.62 -13.40 14.55
CA LEU A 394 -2.54 -14.17 15.17
C LEU A 394 -1.61 -13.30 16.01
N GLN A 395 -1.24 -12.11 15.52
CA GLN A 395 -0.41 -11.17 16.26
C GLN A 395 -1.11 -10.66 17.52
N VAL A 396 -2.42 -10.40 17.45
CA VAL A 396 -3.22 -10.03 18.63
C VAL A 396 -3.28 -11.18 19.64
N ALA A 397 -3.45 -12.42 19.16
CA ALA A 397 -3.42 -13.60 20.03
C ALA A 397 -2.04 -13.81 20.65
N ALA A 398 -0.96 -13.58 19.94
CA ALA A 398 0.41 -13.62 20.45
C ALA A 398 0.65 -12.55 21.53
N ALA A 399 0.15 -11.33 21.33
CA ALA A 399 0.18 -10.28 22.34
C ALA A 399 -0.52 -10.72 23.65
N ASN A 400 -1.70 -11.31 23.52
CA ASN A 400 -2.46 -11.83 24.66
C ASN A 400 -1.76 -13.00 25.36
N SER A 401 -1.01 -13.83 24.63
CA SER A 401 -0.23 -14.92 25.20
C SER A 401 1.00 -14.40 25.97
N LEU A 402 1.59 -13.29 25.53
CA LEU A 402 2.71 -12.64 26.22
C LEU A 402 2.25 -11.88 27.47
N ILE A 403 1.29 -10.98 27.30
CA ILE A 403 0.73 -10.14 28.38
C ILE A 403 -0.79 -10.08 28.19
N PRO A 404 -1.54 -10.91 28.94
CA PRO A 404 -3.00 -10.94 28.83
C PRO A 404 -3.65 -9.56 29.08
N GLY A 405 -4.47 -9.12 28.14
CA GLY A 405 -5.24 -7.88 28.24
C GLY A 405 -4.46 -6.58 27.93
N ASP A 406 -3.18 -6.65 27.56
CA ASP A 406 -2.43 -5.44 27.13
C ASP A 406 -2.84 -5.02 25.72
N THR A 407 -3.78 -4.06 25.65
CA THR A 407 -4.25 -3.49 24.38
C THR A 407 -3.17 -2.74 23.61
N GLY A 408 -2.17 -2.15 24.30
CA GLY A 408 -1.04 -1.48 23.67
C GLY A 408 -0.16 -2.47 22.92
N LEU A 409 0.14 -3.62 23.53
CA LEU A 409 0.91 -4.69 22.89
C LEU A 409 0.12 -5.32 21.71
N GLN A 410 -1.20 -5.46 21.85
CA GLN A 410 -2.06 -5.95 20.75
C GLN A 410 -1.97 -5.01 19.54
N MET A 411 -2.14 -3.70 19.75
CA MET A 411 -2.02 -2.69 18.67
C MET A 411 -0.60 -2.68 18.09
N TRP A 412 0.42 -2.81 18.95
CA TRP A 412 1.82 -2.84 18.56
C TRP A 412 2.12 -4.00 17.62
N LEU A 413 1.81 -5.24 18.01
CA LEU A 413 2.10 -6.43 17.20
C LEU A 413 1.23 -6.52 15.94
N ALA A 414 -0.04 -6.12 16.02
CA ALA A 414 -0.89 -6.00 14.84
C ALA A 414 -0.34 -4.98 13.83
N GLY A 415 0.14 -3.83 14.32
CA GLY A 415 0.78 -2.80 13.51
C GLY A 415 2.06 -3.30 12.83
N ILE A 416 2.93 -3.97 13.56
CA ILE A 416 4.16 -4.58 13.03
C ILE A 416 3.85 -5.57 11.91
N ASN A 417 2.82 -6.40 12.07
CA ASN A 417 2.39 -7.30 10.99
C ASN A 417 2.07 -6.54 9.70
N SER A 418 1.36 -5.42 9.82
CA SER A 418 0.95 -4.62 8.66
C SER A 418 2.13 -3.92 7.99
N GLY A 419 3.05 -3.33 8.75
CA GLY A 419 4.28 -2.72 8.23
C GLY A 419 5.18 -3.75 7.55
N ALA A 420 5.44 -4.87 8.23
CA ALA A 420 6.27 -5.97 7.72
C ALA A 420 5.67 -6.64 6.47
N ALA A 421 4.35 -6.63 6.30
CA ALA A 421 3.72 -7.11 5.08
C ALA A 421 4.19 -6.34 3.84
N GLY A 422 4.38 -5.03 3.93
CA GLY A 422 4.97 -4.25 2.84
C GLY A 422 6.41 -4.66 2.53
N ILE A 423 7.22 -4.93 3.57
CA ILE A 423 8.59 -5.40 3.43
C ILE A 423 8.62 -6.76 2.70
N GLY A 424 7.73 -7.69 3.09
CA GLY A 424 7.61 -9.00 2.42
C GLY A 424 7.14 -8.90 0.97
N LYS A 425 6.22 -7.95 0.68
CA LYS A 425 5.68 -7.70 -0.65
C LYS A 425 6.75 -7.29 -1.66
N MET A 426 7.79 -6.50 -1.25
CA MET A 426 8.88 -6.10 -2.16
C MET A 426 9.62 -7.29 -2.76
N PHE A 427 9.66 -8.41 -2.05
CA PHE A 427 10.37 -9.63 -2.44
C PHE A 427 9.45 -10.70 -3.03
N SER A 428 8.13 -10.46 -3.09
CA SER A 428 7.16 -11.47 -3.54
C SER A 428 7.28 -11.74 -5.04
N PRO A 429 7.15 -13.01 -5.46
CA PRO A 429 7.15 -13.38 -6.89
C PRO A 429 6.06 -12.66 -7.68
N GLN A 430 4.90 -12.40 -7.07
CA GLN A 430 3.79 -11.70 -7.71
C GLN A 430 4.14 -10.24 -8.02
N SER A 431 4.72 -9.50 -7.07
CA SER A 431 5.13 -8.11 -7.29
C SER A 431 6.21 -8.00 -8.37
N ILE A 432 7.16 -8.95 -8.37
CA ILE A 432 8.22 -9.04 -9.38
C ILE A 432 7.62 -9.30 -10.78
N ALA A 433 6.66 -10.24 -10.90
CA ALA A 433 6.00 -10.54 -12.16
C ALA A 433 5.23 -9.33 -12.71
N ILE A 434 4.52 -8.59 -11.86
CA ILE A 434 3.79 -7.36 -12.23
C ILE A 434 4.78 -6.30 -12.75
N ALA A 435 5.89 -6.10 -12.05
CA ALA A 435 6.95 -5.15 -12.46
C ALA A 435 7.53 -5.52 -13.83
N ILE A 436 7.85 -6.79 -14.06
CA ILE A 436 8.36 -7.29 -15.35
C ILE A 436 7.33 -7.05 -16.45
N GLY A 437 6.06 -7.38 -16.19
CA GLY A 437 4.97 -7.22 -17.16
C GLY A 437 4.79 -5.78 -17.66
N ALA A 438 5.04 -4.79 -16.78
CA ALA A 438 4.96 -3.38 -17.13
C ALA A 438 6.25 -2.84 -17.80
N VAL A 439 7.41 -3.30 -17.35
CA VAL A 439 8.70 -2.77 -17.79
C VAL A 439 9.11 -3.33 -19.16
N VAL A 440 8.80 -4.58 -19.49
CA VAL A 440 9.20 -5.19 -20.77
C VAL A 440 8.64 -4.43 -21.98
N PRO A 441 7.34 -4.07 -22.06
CA PRO A 441 6.83 -3.26 -23.15
C PRO A 441 7.48 -1.87 -23.23
N ALA A 442 7.68 -1.21 -22.07
CA ALA A 442 8.32 0.10 -22.00
C ALA A 442 9.76 0.06 -22.49
N LEU A 443 10.52 -0.98 -22.13
CA LEU A 443 11.89 -1.19 -22.61
C LEU A 443 11.94 -1.45 -24.11
N ASN A 444 11.02 -2.27 -24.64
CA ASN A 444 10.99 -2.53 -26.08
C ASN A 444 10.70 -1.23 -26.87
N ALA A 445 9.74 -0.43 -26.43
CA ALA A 445 9.47 0.87 -27.03
C ALA A 445 10.66 1.83 -26.92
N TYR A 446 11.36 1.86 -25.78
CA TYR A 446 12.56 2.66 -25.60
C TYR A 446 13.69 2.23 -26.55
N ILE A 447 13.94 0.91 -26.69
CA ILE A 447 14.95 0.36 -27.62
C ILE A 447 14.64 0.75 -29.07
N GLU A 448 13.38 0.61 -29.51
CA GLU A 448 12.94 0.92 -30.85
C GLU A 448 13.06 2.42 -31.17
N ASN A 449 12.52 3.28 -30.27
CA ASN A 449 12.52 4.73 -30.45
C ASN A 449 13.94 5.32 -30.48
N ASN A 450 14.87 4.78 -29.70
CA ASN A 450 16.27 5.25 -29.64
C ASN A 450 17.24 4.47 -30.52
N LYS A 451 16.74 3.50 -31.34
CA LYS A 451 17.55 2.67 -32.23
C LYS A 451 18.76 2.04 -31.54
N ILE A 452 18.52 1.49 -30.33
CA ILE A 452 19.56 0.89 -29.50
C ILE A 452 20.13 -0.35 -30.22
N GLU A 453 21.46 -0.46 -30.24
CA GLU A 453 22.17 -1.61 -30.84
C GLU A 453 21.70 -2.93 -30.19
N GLU A 454 21.51 -3.97 -31.01
CA GLU A 454 20.92 -5.25 -30.58
C GLU A 454 21.69 -5.91 -29.44
N LYS A 455 23.02 -5.82 -29.41
CA LYS A 455 23.85 -6.35 -28.31
C LYS A 455 23.53 -5.69 -26.98
N THR A 456 23.36 -4.37 -26.97
CA THR A 456 22.98 -3.59 -25.79
C THR A 456 21.53 -3.90 -25.40
N ALA A 457 20.62 -4.01 -26.36
CA ALA A 457 19.23 -4.37 -26.14
C ALA A 457 19.10 -5.76 -25.48
N LEU A 458 19.84 -6.77 -25.95
CA LEU A 458 19.91 -8.11 -25.34
C LEU A 458 20.47 -8.06 -23.92
N ALA A 459 21.52 -7.28 -23.69
CA ALA A 459 22.06 -7.10 -22.34
C ALA A 459 21.03 -6.51 -21.37
N LEU A 460 20.31 -5.46 -21.77
CA LEU A 460 19.24 -4.85 -20.96
C LEU A 460 18.10 -5.85 -20.68
N ARG A 461 17.61 -6.57 -21.70
CA ARG A 461 16.57 -7.59 -21.54
C ARG A 461 17.00 -8.72 -20.61
N SER A 462 18.25 -9.12 -20.63
CA SER A 462 18.78 -10.19 -19.78
C SER A 462 18.74 -9.85 -18.29
N THR A 463 18.71 -8.57 -17.93
CA THR A 463 18.61 -8.12 -16.52
C THR A 463 17.20 -8.22 -15.95
N ILE A 464 16.16 -8.28 -16.82
CA ILE A 464 14.76 -8.35 -16.41
C ILE A 464 14.31 -9.81 -16.27
N ARG A 465 14.98 -10.56 -15.39
CA ARG A 465 14.61 -11.96 -15.07
C ARG A 465 14.18 -12.05 -13.61
N PRO A 466 13.16 -12.85 -13.28
CA PRO A 466 12.65 -12.96 -11.91
C PRO A 466 13.74 -13.24 -10.86
N ASN A 467 14.64 -14.19 -11.16
CA ASN A 467 15.74 -14.55 -10.25
C ASN A 467 16.76 -13.41 -10.06
N VAL A 468 17.06 -12.63 -11.10
CA VAL A 468 17.98 -11.48 -11.02
C VAL A 468 17.38 -10.37 -10.17
N ILE A 469 16.10 -10.06 -10.39
CA ILE A 469 15.38 -9.05 -9.62
C ILE A 469 15.27 -9.50 -8.15
N MET A 470 14.84 -10.76 -7.92
CA MET A 470 14.72 -11.33 -6.58
C MET A 470 16.03 -11.25 -5.80
N SER A 471 17.15 -11.68 -6.39
CA SER A 471 18.46 -11.60 -5.74
C SER A 471 18.91 -10.15 -5.48
N SER A 472 18.54 -9.21 -6.35
CA SER A 472 18.88 -7.80 -6.20
C SER A 472 18.08 -7.12 -5.08
N VAL A 473 16.82 -7.51 -4.88
CA VAL A 473 15.95 -6.98 -3.82
C VAL A 473 16.22 -7.63 -2.46
N PHE A 474 16.67 -8.89 -2.43
CA PHE A 474 16.83 -9.67 -1.21
C PHE A 474 17.67 -8.97 -0.11
N LYS A 475 18.74 -8.30 -0.48
CA LYS A 475 19.56 -7.54 0.49
C LYS A 475 18.78 -6.41 1.17
N TYR A 476 17.90 -5.73 0.46
CA TYR A 476 17.05 -4.66 1.01
C TYR A 476 15.97 -5.24 1.91
N PHE A 477 15.38 -6.37 1.50
CA PHE A 477 14.46 -7.14 2.34
C PHE A 477 15.10 -7.48 3.69
N VAL A 478 16.32 -8.03 3.68
CA VAL A 478 17.04 -8.40 4.92
C VAL A 478 17.33 -7.17 5.79
N ILE A 479 17.77 -6.06 5.18
CA ILE A 479 18.04 -4.83 5.93
C ILE A 479 16.75 -4.30 6.58
N PHE A 480 15.66 -4.23 5.82
CA PHE A 480 14.38 -3.66 6.31
C PHE A 480 13.77 -4.54 7.41
N ILE A 481 13.79 -5.87 7.25
CA ILE A 481 13.24 -6.78 8.24
C ILE A 481 14.02 -6.77 9.55
N ILE A 482 15.34 -6.59 9.49
CA ILE A 482 16.18 -6.43 10.68
C ILE A 482 15.87 -5.12 11.40
N ILE A 483 15.77 -4.01 10.65
CA ILE A 483 15.43 -2.70 11.23
C ILE A 483 14.05 -2.77 11.88
N ASP A 484 13.05 -3.33 11.19
CA ASP A 484 11.69 -3.45 11.68
C ASP A 484 11.60 -4.35 12.93
N GLY A 485 12.35 -5.47 12.94
CA GLY A 485 12.47 -6.34 14.13
C GLY A 485 13.10 -5.63 15.33
N LEU A 486 14.15 -4.85 15.10
CA LEU A 486 14.78 -4.06 16.16
C LEU A 486 13.84 -2.97 16.69
N ILE A 487 13.12 -2.27 15.82
CA ILE A 487 12.09 -1.29 16.21
C ILE A 487 11.00 -1.98 17.01
N SER A 488 10.50 -3.13 16.52
CA SER A 488 9.47 -3.91 17.19
C SER A 488 9.85 -4.33 18.60
N PHE A 489 11.10 -4.72 18.81
CA PHE A 489 11.58 -5.19 20.12
C PHE A 489 11.99 -4.06 21.05
N LEU A 490 12.76 -3.06 20.56
CA LEU A 490 13.38 -2.03 21.39
C LEU A 490 12.45 -0.83 21.66
N ALA A 491 11.60 -0.47 20.71
CA ALA A 491 10.78 0.75 20.78
C ALA A 491 9.38 0.52 21.35
N GLN A 492 8.97 -0.74 21.56
CA GLN A 492 7.62 -1.12 22.00
C GLN A 492 7.16 -0.32 23.23
N GLY A 493 7.90 -0.37 24.32
CA GLY A 493 7.51 0.29 25.58
C GLY A 493 7.45 1.80 25.44
N THR A 494 8.44 2.40 24.80
CA THR A 494 8.56 3.85 24.64
C THR A 494 7.45 4.41 23.74
N ILE A 495 7.25 3.83 22.56
CA ILE A 495 6.25 4.33 21.60
C ILE A 495 4.83 4.10 22.14
N THR A 496 4.56 2.94 22.75
CA THR A 496 3.26 2.65 23.35
C THR A 496 2.90 3.65 24.46
N SER A 497 3.87 4.11 25.25
CA SER A 497 3.65 5.12 26.29
C SER A 497 3.45 6.55 25.73
N LEU A 498 4.00 6.87 24.56
CA LEU A 498 3.86 8.18 23.91
C LEU A 498 2.56 8.34 23.12
N ILE A 499 1.99 7.23 22.65
CA ILE A 499 0.77 7.24 21.82
C ILE A 499 -0.49 7.13 22.67
N LYS A 500 -0.44 6.43 23.82
CA LYS A 500 -1.51 6.38 24.83
C LYS A 500 -1.73 7.75 25.45
#